data_fb3b4ed2731447af34913629a5e66650
#
_entry.id   fb3b4ed2731447af34913629a5e66650
#
_cell.length_a   1.000
_cell.length_b   1.000
_cell.length_c   1.000
_cell.angle_alpha   90.00
_cell.angle_beta   90.00
_cell.angle_gamma   90.00
#
_symmetry.space_group_name_H-M   'P 1'
#
loop_
_entity.id
_entity.type
_entity.pdbx_description
1 polymer ?
#
loop_
_entity_poly.entity_id
_entity_poly.type
_entity_poly.pdbx_seq_one_letter_code
_entity_poly.pdbx_strand_id
1 'polypeptide(L)'
;DPPRHDAQRAAVQGVVAPKNLREMEGLIRSRVQEVLDDLPVDQPFDWVQNVSIELTARMLATLLDFPYEQRRKLVYWSDLATSLEQANGGPSDNDEVFPGMRDMARGLSALWHDKAARMAAGEEPGFDLITMLQSNENTKDLIDRPMEFLGNLVLLIVGGNDTTRNSMSGGVLALN
;
A
#
# COMPACT_ATOMS: atom_id res chain seq x y z
N ASP A 1 17.75 -9.90 3.92
CA ASP A 1 19.22 -9.75 3.86
C ASP A 1 19.74 -10.00 2.45
N PRO A 2 20.83 -9.31 2.05
CA PRO A 2 21.49 -9.58 0.76
C PRO A 2 21.86 -11.05 0.58
N PRO A 3 21.82 -11.59 -0.65
CA PRO A 3 21.49 -10.90 -1.91
C PRO A 3 19.98 -10.85 -2.23
N ARG A 4 19.14 -11.54 -1.46
CA ARG A 4 17.71 -11.70 -1.74
C ARG A 4 16.93 -10.39 -1.61
N HIS A 5 17.18 -9.63 -0.53
CA HIS A 5 16.59 -8.32 -0.32
C HIS A 5 16.89 -7.35 -1.49
N ASP A 6 18.13 -7.37 -1.99
CA ASP A 6 18.55 -6.48 -3.07
C ASP A 6 17.81 -6.82 -4.39
N ALA A 7 17.62 -8.12 -4.66
CA ALA A 7 16.85 -8.56 -5.83
C ALA A 7 15.36 -8.16 -5.74
N GLN A 8 14.74 -8.31 -4.57
CA GLN A 8 13.35 -7.92 -4.35
C GLN A 8 13.16 -6.40 -4.43
N ARG A 9 14.07 -5.63 -3.81
CA ARG A 9 14.06 -4.17 -3.90
C ARG A 9 14.21 -3.69 -5.34
N ALA A 10 15.13 -4.28 -6.11
CA ALA A 10 15.35 -3.95 -7.51
C ALA A 10 14.09 -4.20 -8.35
N ALA A 11 13.30 -5.24 -8.04
CA ALA A 11 12.08 -5.57 -8.77
C ALA A 11 11.01 -4.45 -8.70
N VAL A 12 10.90 -3.76 -7.56
CA VAL A 12 9.87 -2.72 -7.34
C VAL A 12 10.40 -1.29 -7.46
N GLN A 13 11.72 -1.10 -7.49
CA GLN A 13 12.34 0.22 -7.52
C GLN A 13 11.91 1.05 -8.72
N GLY A 14 11.56 0.40 -9.84
CA GLY A 14 11.09 1.06 -11.04
C GLY A 14 9.83 1.91 -10.83
N VAL A 15 8.86 1.46 -10.00
CA VAL A 15 7.61 2.19 -9.74
C VAL A 15 7.87 3.58 -9.18
N VAL A 16 8.80 3.69 -8.26
CA VAL A 16 9.15 4.95 -7.59
C VAL A 16 10.34 5.66 -8.22
N ALA A 17 10.77 5.25 -9.42
CA ALA A 17 11.83 5.93 -10.16
C ALA A 17 11.42 7.38 -10.51
N PRO A 18 12.34 8.36 -10.49
CA PRO A 18 12.00 9.77 -10.73
C PRO A 18 11.28 10.05 -12.05
N LYS A 19 11.53 9.25 -13.09
CA LYS A 19 10.81 9.34 -14.37
C LYS A 19 9.33 9.02 -14.18
N ASN A 20 9.04 7.91 -13.52
CA ASN A 20 7.69 7.39 -13.32
C ASN A 20 6.90 8.26 -12.34
N LEU A 21 7.56 8.79 -11.31
CA LEU A 21 6.93 9.77 -10.41
C LEU A 21 6.51 11.04 -11.15
N ARG A 22 7.29 11.49 -12.14
CA ARG A 22 6.88 12.63 -12.99
C ARG A 22 5.66 12.30 -13.85
N GLU A 23 5.58 11.08 -14.38
CA GLU A 23 4.41 10.63 -15.15
C GLU A 23 3.16 10.53 -14.25
N MET A 24 3.33 10.21 -12.99
CA MET A 24 2.26 10.17 -11.99
C MET A 24 1.88 11.54 -11.40
N GLU A 25 2.64 12.61 -11.67
CA GLU A 25 2.40 13.92 -11.06
C GLU A 25 0.97 14.43 -11.27
N GLY A 26 0.44 14.29 -12.49
CA GLY A 26 -0.93 14.68 -12.81
C GLY A 26 -1.97 13.91 -11.98
N LEU A 27 -1.78 12.61 -11.84
CA LEU A 27 -2.64 11.75 -11.02
C LEU A 27 -2.56 12.13 -9.54
N ILE A 28 -1.34 12.33 -9.02
CA ILE A 28 -1.13 12.73 -7.62
C ILE A 28 -1.84 14.05 -7.35
N ARG A 29 -1.69 15.05 -8.23
CA ARG A 29 -2.37 16.36 -8.11
C ARG A 29 -3.89 16.21 -8.12
N SER A 30 -4.45 15.40 -9.02
CA SER A 30 -5.89 15.11 -9.07
C SER A 30 -6.38 14.50 -7.76
N ARG A 31 -5.66 13.50 -7.22
CA ARG A 31 -6.01 12.87 -5.94
C ARG A 31 -5.95 13.83 -4.75
N VAL A 32 -4.95 14.70 -4.72
CA VAL A 32 -4.85 15.76 -3.70
C VAL A 32 -6.02 16.72 -3.83
N GLN A 33 -6.32 17.18 -5.04
CA GLN A 33 -7.43 18.11 -5.29
C GLN A 33 -8.77 17.49 -4.87
N GLU A 34 -9.07 16.27 -5.29
CA GLU A 34 -10.29 15.55 -4.88
C GLU A 34 -10.44 15.48 -3.35
N VAL A 35 -9.34 15.18 -2.63
CA VAL A 35 -9.37 15.11 -1.15
C VAL A 35 -9.63 16.48 -0.54
N LEU A 36 -9.01 17.54 -1.07
CA LEU A 36 -9.17 18.89 -0.53
C LEU A 36 -10.54 19.49 -0.88
N ASP A 37 -11.08 19.21 -2.06
CA ASP A 37 -12.40 19.68 -2.50
C ASP A 37 -13.54 19.02 -1.68
N ASP A 38 -13.32 17.80 -1.18
CA ASP A 38 -14.25 17.06 -0.32
C ASP A 38 -14.25 17.55 1.15
N LEU A 39 -13.33 18.46 1.53
CA LEU A 39 -13.24 18.92 2.91
C LEU A 39 -14.41 19.83 3.29
N PRO A 40 -14.92 19.69 4.52
CA PRO A 40 -15.97 20.57 5.00
C PRO A 40 -15.46 22.02 5.12
N VAL A 41 -16.29 22.99 4.66
CA VAL A 41 -15.99 24.42 4.72
C VAL A 41 -16.65 25.02 5.98
N ASP A 42 -15.97 25.96 6.63
CA ASP A 42 -16.45 26.71 7.80
C ASP A 42 -16.83 25.86 9.02
N GLN A 43 -16.24 24.66 9.13
CA GLN A 43 -16.42 23.79 10.30
C GLN A 43 -15.13 22.99 10.60
N PRO A 44 -14.88 22.63 11.86
CA PRO A 44 -13.75 21.77 12.22
C PRO A 44 -13.84 20.40 11.57
N PHE A 45 -12.70 19.84 11.19
CA PHE A 45 -12.59 18.48 10.70
C PHE A 45 -11.29 17.82 11.18
N ASP A 46 -11.26 16.50 11.12
CA ASP A 46 -10.07 15.70 11.44
C ASP A 46 -9.13 15.64 10.24
N TRP A 47 -8.02 16.38 10.28
CA TRP A 47 -6.99 16.39 9.24
C TRP A 47 -6.44 15.01 8.98
N VAL A 48 -6.18 14.22 10.04
CA VAL A 48 -5.59 12.89 9.91
C VAL A 48 -6.52 11.97 9.13
N GLN A 49 -7.80 11.94 9.49
CA GLN A 49 -8.80 11.07 8.86
C GLN A 49 -9.17 11.54 7.45
N ASN A 50 -9.38 12.83 7.28
CA ASN A 50 -9.95 13.38 6.03
C ASN A 50 -8.87 13.65 4.97
N VAL A 51 -7.61 13.90 5.38
CA VAL A 51 -6.52 14.20 4.43
C VAL A 51 -5.44 13.14 4.46
N SER A 52 -4.74 12.98 5.58
CA SER A 52 -3.52 12.17 5.60
C SER A 52 -3.79 10.70 5.30
N ILE A 53 -4.79 10.10 5.95
CA ILE A 53 -5.19 8.70 5.73
C ILE A 53 -5.84 8.54 4.35
N GLU A 54 -6.72 9.44 3.97
CA GLU A 54 -7.45 9.32 2.71
C GLU A 54 -6.49 9.41 1.51
N LEU A 55 -5.56 10.36 1.52
CA LEU A 55 -4.60 10.51 0.43
C LEU A 55 -3.64 9.31 0.33
N THR A 56 -3.12 8.82 1.46
CA THR A 56 -2.25 7.63 1.44
C THR A 56 -3.00 6.39 0.98
N ALA A 57 -4.25 6.19 1.40
CA ALA A 57 -5.09 5.08 0.95
C ALA A 57 -5.34 5.12 -0.57
N ARG A 58 -5.65 6.31 -1.13
CA ARG A 58 -5.83 6.51 -2.58
C ARG A 58 -4.55 6.19 -3.36
N MET A 59 -3.41 6.66 -2.88
CA MET A 59 -2.13 6.43 -3.54
C MET A 59 -1.70 4.97 -3.47
N LEU A 60 -1.85 4.30 -2.32
CA LEU A 60 -1.55 2.87 -2.18
C LEU A 60 -2.42 2.00 -3.08
N ALA A 61 -3.73 2.29 -3.13
CA ALA A 61 -4.63 1.58 -4.04
C ALA A 61 -4.18 1.73 -5.50
N THR A 62 -3.74 2.92 -5.90
CA THR A 62 -3.20 3.16 -7.25
C THR A 62 -1.90 2.40 -7.49
N LEU A 63 -0.95 2.45 -6.55
CA LEU A 63 0.36 1.79 -6.68
C LEU A 63 0.28 0.27 -6.71
N LEU A 64 -0.72 -0.32 -6.06
CA LEU A 64 -0.97 -1.76 -6.03
C LEU A 64 -1.98 -2.21 -7.11
N ASP A 65 -2.65 -1.28 -7.78
CA ASP A 65 -3.87 -1.51 -8.59
C ASP A 65 -4.92 -2.29 -7.78
N PHE A 66 -5.09 -1.90 -6.53
CA PHE A 66 -6.05 -2.47 -5.60
C PHE A 66 -7.44 -1.85 -5.84
N PRO A 67 -8.54 -2.61 -5.66
CA PRO A 67 -9.90 -2.08 -5.83
C PRO A 67 -10.12 -0.79 -5.05
N TYR A 68 -10.34 0.31 -5.78
CA TYR A 68 -10.33 1.68 -5.23
C TYR A 68 -11.35 1.88 -4.10
N GLU A 69 -12.53 1.27 -4.24
CA GLU A 69 -13.60 1.35 -3.23
C GLU A 69 -13.22 0.64 -1.93
N GLN A 70 -12.26 -0.29 -1.99
CA GLN A 70 -11.76 -1.03 -0.84
C GLN A 70 -10.46 -0.45 -0.26
N ARG A 71 -9.97 0.70 -0.74
CA ARG A 71 -8.68 1.29 -0.37
C ARG A 71 -8.45 1.40 1.14
N ARG A 72 -9.52 1.63 1.92
CA ARG A 72 -9.43 1.70 3.39
C ARG A 72 -8.99 0.38 4.04
N LYS A 73 -9.14 -0.76 3.36
CA LYS A 73 -8.57 -2.03 3.82
C LYS A 73 -7.04 -2.00 3.90
N LEU A 74 -6.38 -1.28 2.98
CA LEU A 74 -4.92 -1.15 3.00
C LEU A 74 -4.44 -0.43 4.26
N VAL A 75 -5.18 0.59 4.69
CA VAL A 75 -4.90 1.30 5.96
C VAL A 75 -5.12 0.37 7.15
N TYR A 76 -6.26 -0.30 7.19
CA TYR A 76 -6.58 -1.25 8.25
C TYR A 76 -5.51 -2.36 8.38
N TRP A 77 -5.06 -2.91 7.26
CA TRP A 77 -4.00 -3.93 7.24
C TRP A 77 -2.63 -3.37 7.67
N SER A 78 -2.34 -2.11 7.34
CA SER A 78 -1.13 -1.41 7.81
C SER A 78 -1.16 -1.25 9.33
N ASP A 79 -2.25 -0.74 9.88
CA ASP A 79 -2.41 -0.53 11.32
C ASP A 79 -2.35 -1.86 12.09
N LEU A 80 -2.93 -2.92 11.52
CA LEU A 80 -2.89 -4.26 12.09
C LEU A 80 -1.46 -4.83 12.12
N ALA A 81 -0.70 -4.68 11.03
CA ALA A 81 0.66 -5.17 10.94
C ALA A 81 1.60 -4.46 11.93
N THR A 82 1.45 -3.14 12.08
CA THR A 82 2.24 -2.36 13.05
C THR A 82 1.86 -2.64 14.49
N SER A 83 0.60 -2.97 14.76
CA SER A 83 0.14 -3.38 16.10
C SER A 83 0.78 -4.70 16.55
N LEU A 84 1.05 -5.63 15.63
CA LEU A 84 1.77 -6.88 15.91
C LEU A 84 3.22 -6.64 16.35
N GLU A 85 3.90 -5.67 15.75
CA GLU A 85 5.29 -5.33 16.14
C GLU A 85 5.34 -4.74 17.55
N GLN A 86 4.34 -3.96 17.95
CA GLN A 86 4.23 -3.38 19.28
C GLN A 86 3.85 -4.44 20.35
N ALA A 87 3.12 -5.48 19.96
CA ALA A 87 2.65 -6.54 20.85
C ALA A 87 3.73 -7.56 21.28
N ASN A 88 4.98 -7.42 20.86
CA ASN A 88 6.10 -8.29 21.25
C ASN A 88 6.42 -8.26 22.77
N GLY A 89 5.58 -7.64 23.60
CA GLY A 89 5.72 -7.52 25.04
C GLY A 89 4.52 -8.00 25.88
N GLY A 90 3.44 -8.50 25.28
CA GLY A 90 2.27 -8.94 26.03
C GLY A 90 1.24 -9.69 25.19
N PRO A 91 0.28 -10.41 25.81
CA PRO A 91 -0.84 -11.01 25.08
C PRO A 91 -1.71 -9.88 24.52
N SER A 92 -1.49 -9.52 23.27
CA SER A 92 -2.46 -8.74 22.52
C SER A 92 -3.73 -9.59 22.36
N ASP A 93 -4.89 -8.97 22.39
CA ASP A 93 -6.16 -9.61 22.07
C ASP A 93 -6.07 -10.18 20.65
N ASN A 94 -5.66 -11.46 20.57
CA ASN A 94 -5.42 -12.17 19.32
C ASN A 94 -6.72 -12.39 18.52
N ASP A 95 -7.88 -12.10 19.10
CA ASP A 95 -9.18 -12.40 18.52
C ASP A 95 -9.49 -11.58 17.26
N GLU A 96 -8.97 -10.35 17.14
CA GLU A 96 -9.12 -9.55 15.92
C GLU A 96 -7.91 -9.61 14.97
N VAL A 97 -6.72 -9.79 15.51
CA VAL A 97 -5.46 -9.75 14.76
C VAL A 97 -5.37 -10.90 13.73
N PHE A 98 -5.62 -12.14 14.16
CA PHE A 98 -5.52 -13.30 13.27
C PHE A 98 -6.58 -13.33 12.16
N PRO A 99 -7.85 -12.97 12.40
CA PRO A 99 -8.83 -12.83 11.32
C PRO A 99 -8.45 -11.75 10.31
N GLY A 100 -7.96 -10.60 10.77
CA GLY A 100 -7.51 -9.50 9.92
C GLY A 100 -6.29 -9.85 9.06
N MET A 101 -5.30 -10.53 9.63
CA MET A 101 -4.15 -11.05 8.89
C MET A 101 -4.55 -12.07 7.83
N ARG A 102 -5.54 -12.92 8.12
CA ARG A 102 -6.10 -13.87 7.13
C ARG A 102 -6.88 -13.15 6.03
N ASP A 103 -7.61 -12.09 6.35
CA ASP A 103 -8.30 -11.25 5.35
C ASP A 103 -7.28 -10.58 4.43
N MET A 104 -6.22 -10.00 4.98
CA MET A 104 -5.12 -9.42 4.20
C MET A 104 -4.47 -10.45 3.28
N ALA A 105 -4.11 -11.62 3.82
CA ALA A 105 -3.48 -12.68 3.02
C ALA A 105 -4.38 -13.11 1.85
N ARG A 106 -5.67 -13.30 2.10
CA ARG A 106 -6.64 -13.66 1.06
C ARG A 106 -6.82 -12.54 0.05
N GLY A 107 -6.95 -11.29 0.49
CA GLY A 107 -7.14 -10.14 -0.38
C GLY A 107 -5.96 -9.91 -1.31
N LEU A 108 -4.73 -9.98 -0.77
CA LEU A 108 -3.51 -9.81 -1.55
C LEU A 108 -3.25 -10.99 -2.51
N SER A 109 -3.54 -12.22 -2.08
CA SER A 109 -3.44 -13.40 -2.97
C SER A 109 -4.47 -13.34 -4.10
N ALA A 110 -5.71 -12.92 -3.81
CA ALA A 110 -6.74 -12.74 -4.81
C ALA A 110 -6.32 -11.68 -5.85
N LEU A 111 -5.78 -10.55 -5.40
CA LEU A 111 -5.25 -9.50 -6.29
C LEU A 111 -4.13 -10.02 -7.19
N TRP A 112 -3.21 -10.81 -6.64
CA TRP A 112 -2.13 -11.42 -7.41
C TRP A 112 -2.65 -12.34 -8.50
N HIS A 113 -3.58 -13.23 -8.17
CA HIS A 113 -4.14 -14.18 -9.13
C HIS A 113 -5.02 -13.51 -10.19
N ASP A 114 -5.80 -12.50 -9.82
CA ASP A 114 -6.60 -11.72 -10.76
C ASP A 114 -5.69 -11.06 -11.81
N LYS A 115 -4.63 -10.40 -11.38
CA LYS A 115 -3.67 -9.78 -12.29
C LYS A 115 -2.97 -10.79 -13.19
N ALA A 116 -2.54 -11.91 -12.66
CA ALA A 116 -1.93 -12.97 -13.45
C ALA A 116 -2.90 -13.51 -14.51
N ALA A 117 -4.18 -13.68 -14.17
CA ALA A 117 -5.21 -14.10 -15.11
C ALA A 117 -5.47 -13.06 -16.20
N ARG A 118 -5.53 -11.78 -15.86
CA ARG A 118 -5.71 -10.67 -16.81
C ARG A 118 -4.55 -10.60 -17.80
N MET A 119 -3.30 -10.69 -17.33
CA MET A 119 -2.12 -10.73 -18.20
C MET A 119 -2.12 -11.98 -19.10
N ALA A 120 -2.49 -13.14 -18.58
CA ALA A 120 -2.62 -14.36 -19.38
C ALA A 120 -3.73 -14.26 -20.45
N ALA A 121 -4.76 -13.45 -20.21
CA ALA A 121 -5.80 -13.14 -21.18
C ALA A 121 -5.40 -12.08 -22.22
N GLY A 122 -4.16 -11.58 -22.18
CA GLY A 122 -3.62 -10.61 -23.14
C GLY A 122 -3.83 -9.15 -22.76
N GLU A 123 -4.20 -8.85 -21.51
CA GLU A 123 -4.20 -7.48 -21.03
C GLU A 123 -2.76 -6.97 -20.92
N GLU A 124 -2.52 -5.75 -21.41
CA GLU A 124 -1.21 -5.11 -21.29
C GLU A 124 -0.81 -4.95 -19.82
N PRO A 125 0.45 -5.27 -19.46
CA PRO A 125 0.92 -5.14 -18.09
C PRO A 125 0.75 -3.72 -17.57
N GLY A 126 0.06 -3.59 -16.42
CA GLY A 126 -0.08 -2.32 -15.73
C GLY A 126 1.25 -1.84 -15.15
N PHE A 127 1.32 -0.53 -14.87
CA PHE A 127 2.46 0.07 -14.20
C PHE A 127 2.19 0.16 -12.69
N ASP A 128 2.14 -0.99 -12.02
CA ASP A 128 1.89 -1.14 -10.59
C ASP A 128 2.83 -2.16 -9.95
N LEU A 129 2.92 -2.12 -8.62
CA LEU A 129 3.84 -2.94 -7.83
C LEU A 129 3.60 -4.44 -8.02
N ILE A 130 2.34 -4.88 -8.10
CA ILE A 130 2.01 -6.31 -8.26
C ILE A 130 2.46 -6.82 -9.62
N THR A 131 2.13 -6.08 -10.68
CA THR A 131 2.55 -6.41 -12.06
C THR A 131 4.08 -6.46 -12.18
N MET A 132 4.79 -5.53 -11.55
CA MET A 132 6.25 -5.53 -11.56
C MET A 132 6.84 -6.75 -10.85
N LEU A 133 6.29 -7.12 -9.69
CA LEU A 133 6.72 -8.34 -8.99
C LEU A 133 6.46 -9.59 -9.83
N GLN A 134 5.32 -9.67 -10.51
CA GLN A 134 4.98 -10.80 -11.38
C GLN A 134 5.86 -10.90 -12.65
N SER A 135 6.29 -9.75 -13.16
CA SER A 135 7.08 -9.68 -14.40
C SER A 135 8.59 -9.86 -14.18
N ASN A 136 9.06 -9.85 -12.93
CA ASN A 136 10.48 -9.95 -12.62
C ASN A 136 10.89 -11.40 -12.30
N GLU A 137 11.93 -11.90 -12.94
CA GLU A 137 12.43 -13.28 -12.81
C GLU A 137 12.72 -13.69 -11.36
N ASN A 138 13.12 -12.76 -10.49
CA ASN A 138 13.46 -13.07 -9.10
C ASN A 138 12.25 -13.08 -8.16
N THR A 139 11.07 -12.60 -8.62
CA THR A 139 9.89 -12.44 -7.77
C THR A 139 8.62 -13.00 -8.37
N LYS A 140 8.62 -13.46 -9.62
CA LYS A 140 7.42 -13.99 -10.30
C LYS A 140 6.77 -15.20 -9.59
N ASP A 141 7.57 -15.96 -8.84
CA ASP A 141 7.17 -17.11 -8.03
C ASP A 141 6.92 -16.77 -6.55
N LEU A 142 6.83 -15.47 -6.22
CA LEU A 142 6.72 -15.00 -4.84
C LEU A 142 5.45 -15.56 -4.15
N ILE A 143 4.36 -15.73 -4.90
CA ILE A 143 3.10 -16.29 -4.39
C ILE A 143 3.26 -17.73 -3.85
N ASP A 144 4.21 -18.50 -4.36
CA ASP A 144 4.50 -19.86 -3.93
C ASP A 144 5.30 -19.92 -2.60
N ARG A 145 5.68 -18.72 -2.09
CA ARG A 145 6.39 -18.52 -0.83
C ARG A 145 5.57 -17.64 0.11
N PRO A 146 4.48 -18.15 0.73
CA PRO A 146 3.44 -17.33 1.36
C PRO A 146 3.94 -16.33 2.41
N MET A 147 4.90 -16.71 3.26
CA MET A 147 5.45 -15.81 4.28
C MET A 147 6.29 -14.69 3.66
N GLU A 148 7.03 -14.99 2.60
CA GLU A 148 7.82 -14.01 1.89
C GLU A 148 6.94 -13.08 1.05
N PHE A 149 5.92 -13.63 0.40
CA PHE A 149 4.90 -12.88 -0.33
C PHE A 149 4.22 -11.85 0.57
N LEU A 150 3.67 -12.31 1.69
CA LEU A 150 3.01 -11.41 2.65
C LEU A 150 3.97 -10.39 3.25
N GLY A 151 5.16 -10.81 3.65
CA GLY A 151 6.17 -9.91 4.23
C GLY A 151 6.57 -8.79 3.27
N ASN A 152 6.76 -9.08 1.98
CA ASN A 152 7.05 -8.06 0.98
C ASN A 152 5.89 -7.08 0.77
N LEU A 153 4.66 -7.58 0.62
CA LEU A 153 3.51 -6.71 0.39
C LEU A 153 3.15 -5.88 1.63
N VAL A 154 3.22 -6.47 2.82
CA VAL A 154 3.04 -5.74 4.09
C VAL A 154 4.06 -4.62 4.23
N LEU A 155 5.33 -4.88 3.93
CA LEU A 155 6.38 -3.87 3.98
C LEU A 155 6.10 -2.69 3.03
N LEU A 156 5.62 -2.97 1.82
CA LEU A 156 5.25 -1.93 0.85
C LEU A 156 4.02 -1.13 1.32
N ILE A 157 3.02 -1.80 1.89
CA ILE A 157 1.80 -1.16 2.40
C ILE A 157 2.13 -0.28 3.62
N VAL A 158 2.81 -0.81 4.62
CA VAL A 158 3.19 -0.08 5.85
C VAL A 158 4.12 1.08 5.53
N GLY A 159 5.17 0.84 4.73
CA GLY A 159 6.12 1.86 4.34
C GLY A 159 5.51 3.00 3.52
N GLY A 160 4.53 2.69 2.67
CA GLY A 160 3.81 3.70 1.87
C GLY A 160 2.73 4.46 2.65
N ASN A 161 2.18 3.86 3.71
CA ASN A 161 1.11 4.46 4.51
C ASN A 161 1.65 5.31 5.67
N ASP A 162 2.32 4.69 6.63
CA ASP A 162 2.57 5.29 7.94
C ASP A 162 3.53 6.47 7.88
N THR A 163 4.63 6.34 7.17
CA THR A 163 5.64 7.41 7.08
C THR A 163 5.09 8.65 6.41
N THR A 164 4.34 8.49 5.34
CA THR A 164 3.73 9.60 4.58
C THR A 164 2.59 10.24 5.36
N ARG A 165 1.69 9.44 5.94
CA ARG A 165 0.59 9.89 6.80
C ARG A 165 1.10 10.76 7.97
N ASN A 166 2.09 10.25 8.68
CA ASN A 166 2.67 10.94 9.83
C ASN A 166 3.44 12.21 9.43
N SER A 167 4.13 12.21 8.28
CA SER A 167 4.82 13.39 7.76
C SER A 167 3.84 14.51 7.40
N MET A 168 2.72 14.19 6.75
CA MET A 168 1.68 15.18 6.41
C MET A 168 1.04 15.75 7.68
N SER A 169 0.68 14.90 8.64
CA SER A 169 0.04 15.33 9.88
C SER A 169 0.99 16.17 10.75
N GLY A 170 2.25 15.73 10.89
CA GLY A 170 3.29 16.46 11.61
C GLY A 170 3.64 17.79 10.96
N GLY A 171 3.63 17.85 9.63
CA GLY A 171 3.85 19.09 8.88
C GLY A 171 2.82 20.16 9.18
N VAL A 172 1.53 19.81 9.16
CA VAL A 172 0.45 20.73 9.50
C VAL A 172 0.54 21.20 10.95
N LEU A 173 0.84 20.28 11.89
CA LEU A 173 1.02 20.64 13.29
C LEU A 173 2.21 21.60 13.49
N ALA A 174 3.28 21.43 12.75
CA ALA A 174 4.47 22.30 12.85
C ALA A 174 4.27 23.69 12.21
N LEU A 175 3.29 23.83 11.31
CA LEU A 175 2.97 25.10 10.64
C LEU A 175 1.91 25.94 11.41
N ASN A 176 1.28 25.39 12.43
CA ASN A 176 0.35 26.05 13.32
C ASN A 176 1.05 26.55 14.59
#